data_d78c8c31a95feab920c75fb9e1debce4
#
_entry.id   d78c8c31a95feab920c75fb9e1debce4
#
_cell.length_a   1.000
_cell.length_b   1.000
_cell.length_c   1.000
_cell.angle_alpha   90.00
_cell.angle_beta   90.00
_cell.angle_gamma   90.00
#
_symmetry.space_group_name_H-M   'P 1'
#
loop_
_entity.id
_entity.type
_entity.pdbx_description
1 polymer ?
#
loop_
_entity_poly.entity_id
_entity_poly.type
_entity_poly.pdbx_seq_one_letter_code
_entity_poly.pdbx_strand_id
1 'polypeptide(L)'
;MALDFEEGLFQMRDSLDRFYTNIDIASHCIDVLTDAVGEPLLDCVVEPSAGSGSFSTLLRSRGSHVIAFDIVPTGDEIIEEDFLSVTSEDTDGVTVFVGNPPFGERSATAKRFIAKCIELGADVIAFVLPNTFNKLTMQRVFPSGWRLVSATRLPKDSFHTPDGDGYGVPTSFFVWTTRGDILPDTDLRARKYSVPPDWAYARRGDGTADLCINGNSGKVRKPSEITNQKAEHFIRCSDGSEEGIAAVASVFEKARGDGIYRIDSSVNGGNYWIDRNELNRAYGEAKERMGSRLTC
;
A
#
# COMPACT_ATOMS: atom_id res chain seq x y z
N MET A 1 -3.73 -14.66 32.55
CA MET A 1 -4.84 -13.74 32.27
C MET A 1 -4.45 -12.65 31.25
N ALA A 2 -3.49 -12.95 30.36
CA ALA A 2 -3.07 -12.08 29.24
C ALA A 2 -3.06 -12.80 27.87
N LEU A 3 -3.42 -14.09 27.84
CA LEU A 3 -3.46 -14.90 26.61
C LEU A 3 -4.85 -14.93 25.94
N ASP A 4 -5.90 -14.50 26.66
CA ASP A 4 -7.28 -14.57 26.16
C ASP A 4 -7.70 -13.35 25.31
N PHE A 5 -6.90 -12.28 25.29
CA PHE A 5 -7.24 -11.05 24.57
C PHE A 5 -6.82 -11.08 23.08
N GLU A 6 -5.79 -11.84 22.72
CA GLU A 6 -5.36 -11.96 21.33
C GLU A 6 -6.18 -13.01 20.55
N GLU A 7 -6.64 -14.07 21.20
CA GLU A 7 -7.54 -15.05 20.57
C GLU A 7 -8.94 -14.50 20.31
N GLY A 8 -9.46 -13.60 21.17
CA GLY A 8 -10.76 -12.95 21.00
C GLY A 8 -10.84 -11.99 19.80
N LEU A 9 -9.73 -11.32 19.47
CA LEU A 9 -9.64 -10.43 18.30
C LEU A 9 -9.54 -11.20 16.96
N PHE A 10 -9.12 -12.46 16.99
CA PHE A 10 -9.03 -13.30 15.80
C PHE A 10 -10.36 -13.99 15.44
N GLN A 11 -11.30 -14.11 16.39
CA GLN A 11 -12.58 -14.78 16.18
C GLN A 11 -13.70 -13.89 15.58
N MET A 12 -13.48 -12.57 15.42
CA MET A 12 -14.49 -11.64 14.88
C MET A 12 -14.25 -11.21 13.43
N ARG A 13 -13.46 -11.93 12.65
CA ARG A 13 -13.45 -11.72 11.20
C ARG A 13 -14.67 -12.39 10.61
N ASP A 14 -15.56 -11.60 10.00
CA ASP A 14 -16.57 -12.14 9.11
C ASP A 14 -15.88 -13.05 8.07
N SER A 15 -16.44 -14.22 7.83
CA SER A 15 -15.89 -15.21 6.89
C SER A 15 -15.68 -14.66 5.46
N LEU A 16 -16.36 -13.55 5.13
CA LEU A 16 -16.27 -12.85 3.85
C LEU A 16 -15.39 -11.59 3.90
N ASP A 17 -14.76 -11.26 5.05
CA ASP A 17 -13.91 -10.05 5.23
C ASP A 17 -14.67 -8.75 4.84
N ARG A 18 -15.96 -8.66 5.21
CA ARG A 18 -16.86 -7.54 4.86
C ARG A 18 -16.64 -6.33 5.76
N PHE A 19 -16.19 -5.24 5.14
CA PHE A 19 -16.07 -3.93 5.78
C PHE A 19 -16.69 -2.88 4.90
N TYR A 20 -17.76 -2.28 5.38
CA TYR A 20 -18.45 -1.22 4.66
C TYR A 20 -17.75 0.11 4.85
N THR A 21 -17.54 0.83 3.76
CA THR A 21 -16.93 2.17 3.80
C THR A 21 -17.97 3.19 4.24
N ASN A 22 -17.61 4.04 5.20
CA ASN A 22 -18.47 5.15 5.61
C ASN A 22 -18.69 6.11 4.44
N ILE A 23 -19.91 6.63 4.33
CA ILE A 23 -20.33 7.44 3.17
C ILE A 23 -19.47 8.70 2.96
N ASP A 24 -19.06 9.38 4.04
CA ASP A 24 -18.20 10.55 3.97
C ASP A 24 -16.79 10.19 3.46
N ILE A 25 -16.31 9.01 3.82
CA ILE A 25 -15.02 8.49 3.33
C ILE A 25 -15.12 8.12 1.84
N ALA A 26 -16.21 7.47 1.42
CA ALA A 26 -16.45 7.18 0.01
C ALA A 26 -16.53 8.48 -0.81
N SER A 27 -17.21 9.51 -0.29
CA SER A 27 -17.26 10.83 -0.92
C SER A 27 -15.88 11.45 -1.10
N HIS A 28 -15.07 11.44 -0.04
CA HIS A 28 -13.68 11.93 -0.11
C HIS A 28 -12.84 11.14 -1.12
N CYS A 29 -12.98 9.80 -1.17
CA CYS A 29 -12.28 8.97 -2.15
C CYS A 29 -12.68 9.31 -3.59
N ILE A 30 -13.98 9.57 -3.85
CA ILE A 30 -14.45 9.99 -5.17
C ILE A 30 -13.89 11.37 -5.55
N ASP A 31 -13.79 12.31 -4.60
CA ASP A 31 -13.19 13.61 -4.85
C ASP A 31 -11.70 13.46 -5.23
N VAL A 32 -10.95 12.64 -4.49
CA VAL A 32 -9.54 12.30 -4.82
C VAL A 32 -9.42 11.65 -6.19
N LEU A 33 -10.35 10.76 -6.55
CA LEU A 33 -10.37 10.13 -7.88
C LEU A 33 -10.64 11.17 -8.97
N THR A 34 -11.65 12.03 -8.79
CA THR A 34 -12.01 13.10 -9.72
C THR A 34 -10.83 14.05 -9.96
N ASP A 35 -10.15 14.47 -8.89
CA ASP A 35 -8.96 15.30 -8.98
C ASP A 35 -7.80 14.62 -9.73
N ALA A 36 -7.68 13.30 -9.58
CA ALA A 36 -6.59 12.54 -10.19
C ALA A 36 -6.79 12.24 -11.69
N VAL A 37 -8.03 12.01 -12.12
CA VAL A 37 -8.30 11.51 -13.49
C VAL A 37 -9.26 12.38 -14.31
N GLY A 38 -9.93 13.35 -13.69
CA GLY A 38 -10.92 14.24 -14.31
C GLY A 38 -12.33 13.63 -14.38
N GLU A 39 -13.35 14.49 -14.31
CA GLU A 39 -14.77 14.09 -14.32
C GLU A 39 -15.20 13.25 -15.55
N PRO A 40 -14.78 13.56 -16.78
CA PRO A 40 -15.26 12.81 -17.95
C PRO A 40 -14.94 11.30 -17.93
N LEU A 41 -13.94 10.89 -17.16
CA LEU A 41 -13.62 9.46 -16.98
C LEU A 41 -14.57 8.75 -16.03
N LEU A 42 -15.36 9.48 -15.26
CA LEU A 42 -16.31 8.93 -14.29
C LEU A 42 -17.74 8.80 -14.83
N ASP A 43 -17.97 9.07 -16.12
CA ASP A 43 -19.28 8.90 -16.74
C ASP A 43 -19.79 7.46 -16.62
N CYS A 44 -18.87 6.47 -16.73
CA CYS A 44 -19.16 5.05 -16.53
C CYS A 44 -18.10 4.41 -15.63
N VAL A 45 -18.53 3.73 -14.57
CA VAL A 45 -17.63 3.09 -13.60
C VAL A 45 -18.14 1.72 -13.17
N VAL A 46 -17.20 0.84 -12.76
CA VAL A 46 -17.53 -0.45 -12.15
C VAL A 46 -17.12 -0.43 -10.68
N GLU A 47 -18.02 -0.86 -9.79
CA GLU A 47 -17.71 -1.13 -8.39
C GLU A 47 -17.72 -2.65 -8.14
N PRO A 48 -16.55 -3.30 -7.95
CA PRO A 48 -16.42 -4.76 -7.92
C PRO A 48 -16.91 -5.43 -6.64
N SER A 49 -17.11 -4.67 -5.55
CA SER A 49 -17.50 -5.18 -4.23
C SER A 49 -18.25 -4.09 -3.49
N ALA A 50 -19.50 -3.88 -3.91
CA ALA A 50 -20.25 -2.70 -3.52
C ALA A 50 -20.83 -2.76 -2.10
N GLY A 51 -21.07 -3.96 -1.56
CA GLY A 51 -21.60 -4.17 -0.22
C GLY A 51 -22.92 -3.42 0.01
N SER A 52 -22.86 -2.32 0.77
CA SER A 52 -24.02 -1.43 1.00
C SER A 52 -24.18 -0.32 -0.05
N GLY A 53 -23.28 -0.23 -1.03
CA GLY A 53 -23.36 0.74 -2.13
C GLY A 53 -22.84 2.14 -1.81
N SER A 54 -21.89 2.27 -0.87
CA SER A 54 -21.37 3.60 -0.48
C SER A 54 -20.76 4.37 -1.65
N PHE A 55 -19.97 3.72 -2.51
CA PHE A 55 -19.43 4.36 -3.70
C PHE A 55 -20.48 4.47 -4.82
N SER A 56 -21.19 3.39 -5.15
CA SER A 56 -22.15 3.36 -6.24
C SER A 56 -23.28 4.38 -6.06
N THR A 57 -23.83 4.52 -4.86
CA THR A 57 -24.87 5.50 -4.56
C THR A 57 -24.38 6.94 -4.79
N LEU A 58 -23.16 7.27 -4.30
CA LEU A 58 -22.60 8.60 -4.47
C LEU A 58 -22.25 8.90 -5.93
N LEU A 59 -21.66 7.95 -6.66
CA LEU A 59 -21.32 8.12 -8.06
C LEU A 59 -22.58 8.33 -8.91
N ARG A 60 -23.63 7.53 -8.70
CA ARG A 60 -24.92 7.72 -9.36
C ARG A 60 -25.53 9.09 -9.05
N SER A 61 -25.45 9.53 -7.80
CA SER A 61 -25.94 10.88 -7.40
C SER A 61 -25.16 12.01 -8.08
N ARG A 62 -23.92 11.77 -8.50
CA ARG A 62 -23.09 12.71 -9.29
C ARG A 62 -23.27 12.58 -10.80
N GLY A 63 -24.14 11.66 -11.27
CA GLY A 63 -24.48 11.49 -12.67
C GLY A 63 -23.75 10.34 -13.38
N SER A 64 -22.92 9.57 -12.69
CA SER A 64 -22.22 8.41 -13.28
C SER A 64 -23.17 7.24 -13.54
N HIS A 65 -22.99 6.55 -14.65
CA HIS A 65 -23.54 5.21 -14.84
C HIS A 65 -22.64 4.20 -14.08
N VAL A 66 -23.21 3.44 -13.13
CA VAL A 66 -22.45 2.54 -12.27
C VAL A 66 -22.96 1.11 -12.42
N ILE A 67 -22.05 0.20 -12.79
CA ILE A 67 -22.25 -1.24 -12.73
C ILE A 67 -21.62 -1.73 -11.43
N ALA A 68 -22.44 -2.20 -10.50
CA ALA A 68 -22.00 -2.58 -9.15
C ALA A 68 -22.24 -4.07 -8.91
N PHE A 69 -21.22 -4.78 -8.42
CA PHE A 69 -21.27 -6.21 -8.09
C PHE A 69 -21.00 -6.44 -6.60
N ASP A 70 -21.65 -7.44 -6.04
CA ASP A 70 -21.28 -8.00 -4.73
C ASP A 70 -21.81 -9.44 -4.61
N ILE A 71 -21.13 -10.30 -3.88
CA ILE A 71 -21.58 -11.68 -3.64
C ILE A 71 -22.72 -11.77 -2.61
N VAL A 72 -22.87 -10.75 -1.76
CA VAL A 72 -23.96 -10.61 -0.79
C VAL A 72 -24.34 -9.13 -0.69
N PRO A 73 -25.03 -8.59 -1.71
CA PRO A 73 -25.38 -7.16 -1.71
C PRO A 73 -26.38 -6.84 -0.60
N THR A 74 -26.19 -5.67 0.03
CA THR A 74 -27.11 -5.11 1.02
C THR A 74 -27.68 -3.75 0.59
N GLY A 75 -27.18 -3.21 -0.51
CA GLY A 75 -27.66 -1.98 -1.16
C GLY A 75 -28.51 -2.24 -2.39
N ASP A 76 -29.22 -1.20 -2.83
CA ASP A 76 -30.06 -1.24 -4.04
C ASP A 76 -29.19 -1.15 -5.32
N GLU A 77 -29.73 -1.70 -6.43
CA GLU A 77 -29.10 -1.65 -7.76
C GLU A 77 -27.69 -2.24 -7.80
N ILE A 78 -27.42 -3.27 -7.00
CA ILE A 78 -26.17 -4.04 -6.99
C ILE A 78 -26.46 -5.44 -7.52
N ILE A 79 -25.68 -5.89 -8.49
CA ILE A 79 -25.79 -7.23 -9.09
C ILE A 79 -25.19 -8.24 -8.12
N GLU A 80 -25.98 -9.25 -7.72
CA GLU A 80 -25.50 -10.37 -6.89
C GLU A 80 -24.68 -11.33 -7.74
N GLU A 81 -23.34 -11.14 -7.72
CA GLU A 81 -22.41 -11.96 -8.48
C GLU A 81 -21.00 -11.90 -7.88
N ASP A 82 -20.24 -13.01 -7.99
CA ASP A 82 -18.80 -13.00 -7.70
C ASP A 82 -18.06 -12.25 -8.82
N PHE A 83 -17.55 -11.06 -8.50
CA PHE A 83 -16.79 -10.25 -9.45
C PHE A 83 -15.62 -11.01 -10.10
N LEU A 84 -15.06 -12.01 -9.45
CA LEU A 84 -13.97 -12.81 -10.02
C LEU A 84 -14.46 -13.73 -11.18
N SER A 85 -15.79 -13.93 -11.33
CA SER A 85 -16.40 -14.66 -12.45
C SER A 85 -16.90 -13.76 -13.59
N VAL A 86 -17.01 -12.44 -13.34
CA VAL A 86 -17.49 -11.44 -14.30
C VAL A 86 -16.64 -11.43 -15.58
N THR A 87 -17.27 -11.20 -16.74
CA THR A 87 -16.62 -11.10 -18.04
C THR A 87 -16.61 -9.66 -18.57
N SER A 88 -15.94 -9.41 -19.68
CA SER A 88 -15.93 -8.07 -20.30
C SER A 88 -17.31 -7.67 -20.85
N GLU A 89 -18.18 -8.63 -21.16
CA GLU A 89 -19.56 -8.36 -21.60
C GLU A 89 -20.39 -7.79 -20.45
N ASP A 90 -20.15 -8.24 -19.22
CA ASP A 90 -20.88 -7.79 -18.02
C ASP A 90 -20.47 -6.37 -17.58
N THR A 91 -19.31 -5.89 -18.00
CA THR A 91 -18.80 -4.54 -17.70
C THR A 91 -19.01 -3.54 -18.83
N ASP A 92 -19.59 -3.95 -19.95
CA ASP A 92 -19.90 -3.11 -21.13
C ASP A 92 -18.69 -2.27 -21.63
N GLY A 93 -17.48 -2.80 -21.50
CA GLY A 93 -16.23 -2.13 -21.87
C GLY A 93 -15.83 -0.95 -21.01
N VAL A 94 -16.40 -0.81 -19.79
CA VAL A 94 -16.00 0.22 -18.83
C VAL A 94 -14.58 -0.03 -18.34
N THR A 95 -13.76 1.02 -18.29
CA THR A 95 -12.32 0.94 -17.97
C THR A 95 -11.94 1.54 -16.61
N VAL A 96 -12.91 2.08 -15.86
CA VAL A 96 -12.70 2.68 -14.53
C VAL A 96 -13.33 1.81 -13.45
N PHE A 97 -12.50 1.33 -12.53
CA PHE A 97 -12.92 0.48 -11.41
C PHE A 97 -12.63 1.21 -10.09
N VAL A 98 -13.64 1.33 -9.23
CA VAL A 98 -13.55 2.02 -7.95
C VAL A 98 -14.22 1.22 -6.84
N GLY A 99 -13.71 1.28 -5.61
CA GLY A 99 -14.35 0.64 -4.45
C GLY A 99 -13.39 0.21 -3.35
N ASN A 100 -13.92 -0.63 -2.46
CA ASN A 100 -13.19 -1.22 -1.33
C ASN A 100 -13.24 -2.75 -1.42
N PRO A 101 -12.35 -3.39 -2.21
CA PRO A 101 -12.36 -4.84 -2.36
C PRO A 101 -11.96 -5.55 -1.05
N PRO A 102 -12.45 -6.78 -0.81
CA PRO A 102 -12.02 -7.57 0.34
C PRO A 102 -10.51 -7.82 0.29
N PHE A 103 -9.84 -7.65 1.46
CA PHE A 103 -8.37 -7.72 1.47
C PHE A 103 -7.87 -9.16 1.45
N GLY A 104 -8.50 -10.05 2.23
CA GLY A 104 -8.07 -11.42 2.42
C GLY A 104 -6.74 -11.55 3.18
N GLU A 105 -6.33 -12.80 3.41
CA GLU A 105 -5.05 -13.05 4.08
C GLU A 105 -3.88 -12.48 3.25
N ARG A 106 -3.03 -11.65 3.88
CA ARG A 106 -1.87 -10.99 3.23
C ARG A 106 -2.24 -10.25 1.93
N SER A 107 -3.46 -9.70 1.88
CA SER A 107 -4.01 -9.02 0.70
C SER A 107 -4.14 -9.90 -0.55
N ALA A 108 -4.31 -11.20 -0.39
CA ALA A 108 -4.39 -12.13 -1.52
C ALA A 108 -5.66 -11.87 -2.34
N THR A 109 -6.80 -11.62 -1.69
CA THR A 109 -8.07 -11.34 -2.38
C THR A 109 -8.01 -10.01 -3.11
N ALA A 110 -7.53 -8.95 -2.47
CA ALA A 110 -7.36 -7.65 -3.13
C ALA A 110 -6.50 -7.74 -4.40
N LYS A 111 -5.43 -8.54 -4.38
CA LYS A 111 -4.58 -8.77 -5.58
C LYS A 111 -5.34 -9.49 -6.69
N ARG A 112 -6.24 -10.43 -6.36
CA ARG A 112 -7.09 -11.10 -7.36
C ARG A 112 -8.08 -10.12 -7.99
N PHE A 113 -8.67 -9.22 -7.20
CA PHE A 113 -9.54 -8.16 -7.71
C PHE A 113 -8.79 -7.21 -8.65
N ILE A 114 -7.59 -6.76 -8.28
CA ILE A 114 -6.74 -5.95 -9.16
C ILE A 114 -6.44 -6.69 -10.47
N ALA A 115 -6.03 -7.97 -10.40
CA ALA A 115 -5.74 -8.76 -11.59
C ALA A 115 -6.98 -8.92 -12.48
N LYS A 116 -8.16 -9.10 -11.88
CA LYS A 116 -9.44 -9.19 -12.61
C LYS A 116 -9.81 -7.89 -13.30
N CYS A 117 -9.67 -6.75 -12.66
CA CYS A 117 -9.88 -5.44 -13.29
C CYS A 117 -8.97 -5.27 -14.53
N ILE A 118 -7.69 -5.66 -14.40
CA ILE A 118 -6.72 -5.61 -15.51
C ILE A 118 -7.14 -6.56 -16.65
N GLU A 119 -7.59 -7.76 -16.33
CA GLU A 119 -8.15 -8.74 -17.31
C GLU A 119 -9.36 -8.18 -18.07
N LEU A 120 -10.22 -7.43 -17.37
CA LEU A 120 -11.41 -6.77 -17.92
C LEU A 120 -11.10 -5.48 -18.71
N GLY A 121 -9.82 -5.11 -18.83
CA GLY A 121 -9.41 -3.96 -19.65
C GLY A 121 -9.40 -2.63 -18.90
N ALA A 122 -9.19 -2.65 -17.58
CA ALA A 122 -9.10 -1.41 -16.79
C ALA A 122 -7.99 -0.46 -17.28
N ASP A 123 -8.33 0.82 -17.36
CA ASP A 123 -7.38 1.93 -17.52
C ASP A 123 -7.13 2.66 -16.19
N VAL A 124 -8.12 2.63 -15.30
CA VAL A 124 -8.05 3.22 -13.96
C VAL A 124 -8.54 2.20 -12.92
N ILE A 125 -7.76 2.01 -11.87
CA ILE A 125 -8.14 1.24 -10.68
C ILE A 125 -7.96 2.12 -9.46
N ALA A 126 -9.05 2.43 -8.77
CA ALA A 126 -9.12 3.32 -7.63
C ALA A 126 -9.69 2.57 -6.42
N PHE A 127 -8.82 1.97 -5.63
CA PHE A 127 -9.21 1.08 -4.54
C PHE A 127 -8.75 1.55 -3.17
N VAL A 128 -9.59 1.31 -2.19
CA VAL A 128 -9.18 1.30 -0.78
C VAL A 128 -8.38 0.02 -0.53
N LEU A 129 -7.13 0.16 -0.11
CA LEU A 129 -6.22 -0.97 0.12
C LEU A 129 -5.43 -0.76 1.42
N PRO A 130 -4.96 -1.84 2.07
CA PRO A 130 -4.06 -1.73 3.21
C PRO A 130 -2.82 -0.88 2.89
N ASN A 131 -2.32 -0.12 3.87
CA ASN A 131 -1.13 0.74 3.70
C ASN A 131 0.13 -0.03 3.26
N THR A 132 0.12 -1.36 3.35
CA THR A 132 1.18 -2.20 2.79
C THR A 132 1.35 -2.03 1.28
N PHE A 133 0.31 -1.58 0.55
CA PHE A 133 0.40 -1.26 -0.88
C PHE A 133 1.23 0.00 -1.19
N ASN A 134 1.63 0.77 -0.18
CA ASN A 134 2.68 1.79 -0.34
C ASN A 134 4.06 1.17 -0.63
N LYS A 135 4.27 -0.12 -0.34
CA LYS A 135 5.52 -0.82 -0.64
C LYS A 135 5.64 -1.12 -2.14
N LEU A 136 6.78 -0.83 -2.72
CA LEU A 136 7.05 -1.14 -4.13
C LEU A 136 6.86 -2.64 -4.46
N THR A 137 7.13 -3.52 -3.51
CA THR A 137 6.92 -4.97 -3.67
C THR A 137 5.44 -5.35 -3.81
N MET A 138 4.55 -4.65 -3.10
CA MET A 138 3.10 -4.85 -3.23
C MET A 138 2.55 -4.24 -4.52
N GLN A 139 3.10 -3.10 -4.94
CA GLN A 139 2.71 -2.41 -6.17
C GLN A 139 3.05 -3.18 -7.44
N ARG A 140 3.90 -4.21 -7.36
CA ARG A 140 4.24 -5.10 -8.48
C ARG A 140 3.07 -5.98 -8.95
N VAL A 141 1.95 -6.00 -8.26
CA VAL A 141 0.71 -6.61 -8.76
C VAL A 141 0.22 -5.91 -10.03
N PHE A 142 0.51 -4.63 -10.16
CA PHE A 142 0.23 -3.88 -11.39
C PHE A 142 1.35 -4.11 -12.42
N PRO A 143 1.04 -4.50 -13.66
CA PRO A 143 2.02 -4.70 -14.73
C PRO A 143 2.80 -3.44 -15.09
N SER A 144 3.80 -3.61 -15.95
CA SER A 144 4.48 -2.49 -16.61
C SER A 144 3.47 -1.63 -17.38
N GLY A 145 3.63 -0.33 -17.35
CA GLY A 145 2.66 0.62 -17.91
C GLY A 145 1.74 1.26 -16.88
N TRP A 146 1.37 0.55 -15.81
CA TRP A 146 0.59 1.12 -14.72
C TRP A 146 1.42 2.06 -13.84
N ARG A 147 0.83 3.16 -13.41
CA ARG A 147 1.43 4.14 -12.49
C ARG A 147 0.51 4.47 -11.34
N LEU A 148 1.09 4.64 -10.17
CA LEU A 148 0.39 5.19 -9.01
C LEU A 148 0.33 6.72 -9.15
N VAL A 149 -0.87 7.26 -9.25
CA VAL A 149 -1.12 8.71 -9.36
C VAL A 149 -1.36 9.33 -7.98
N SER A 150 -2.15 8.66 -7.15
CA SER A 150 -2.49 9.12 -5.80
C SER A 150 -2.48 7.98 -4.79
N ALA A 151 -2.07 8.29 -3.57
CA ALA A 151 -2.18 7.40 -2.40
C ALA A 151 -2.56 8.27 -1.20
N THR A 152 -3.85 8.40 -0.96
CA THR A 152 -4.43 9.24 0.09
C THR A 152 -4.76 8.38 1.30
N ARG A 153 -4.16 8.70 2.44
CA ARG A 153 -4.40 7.96 3.68
C ARG A 153 -5.80 8.20 4.22
N LEU A 154 -6.44 7.14 4.67
CA LEU A 154 -7.76 7.20 5.27
C LEU A 154 -7.69 7.22 6.81
N PRO A 155 -8.65 7.88 7.49
CA PRO A 155 -8.83 7.82 8.94
C PRO A 155 -9.00 6.39 9.45
N LYS A 156 -8.77 6.16 10.74
CA LYS A 156 -8.89 4.81 11.34
C LYS A 156 -10.33 4.31 11.42
N ASP A 157 -11.28 5.21 11.48
CA ASP A 157 -12.73 4.98 11.57
C ASP A 157 -13.44 5.00 10.21
N SER A 158 -12.70 4.70 9.15
CA SER A 158 -13.21 4.73 7.77
C SER A 158 -14.23 3.64 7.46
N PHE A 159 -14.31 2.61 8.29
CA PHE A 159 -15.09 1.40 8.03
C PHE A 159 -15.92 0.98 9.25
N HIS A 160 -17.01 0.26 8.96
CA HIS A 160 -17.78 -0.48 9.94
C HIS A 160 -18.04 -1.91 9.46
N THR A 161 -18.22 -2.83 10.40
CA THR A 161 -18.65 -4.19 10.11
C THR A 161 -20.15 -4.23 9.82
N PRO A 162 -20.72 -5.34 9.31
CA PRO A 162 -22.16 -5.51 9.17
C PRO A 162 -22.95 -5.29 10.47
N ASP A 163 -22.33 -5.56 11.62
CA ASP A 163 -22.91 -5.37 12.96
C ASP A 163 -22.78 -3.92 13.46
N GLY A 164 -22.16 -3.03 12.69
CA GLY A 164 -22.00 -1.61 13.02
C GLY A 164 -20.77 -1.26 13.84
N ASP A 165 -19.93 -2.24 14.19
CA ASP A 165 -18.69 -2.00 14.92
C ASP A 165 -17.64 -1.34 14.03
N GLY A 166 -16.92 -0.37 14.58
CA GLY A 166 -15.80 0.29 13.87
C GLY A 166 -14.63 -0.67 13.67
N TYR A 167 -14.03 -0.64 12.47
CA TYR A 167 -12.86 -1.46 12.15
C TYR A 167 -11.67 -0.60 11.70
N GLY A 168 -10.57 -0.71 12.42
CA GLY A 168 -9.42 0.17 12.32
C GLY A 168 -8.23 -0.41 11.55
N VAL A 169 -8.42 -0.95 10.33
CA VAL A 169 -7.26 -1.31 9.48
C VAL A 169 -6.64 -0.05 8.89
N PRO A 170 -5.32 0.15 9.02
CA PRO A 170 -4.64 1.25 8.35
C PRO A 170 -4.69 1.08 6.82
N THR A 171 -5.44 1.94 6.15
CA THR A 171 -5.67 1.92 4.72
C THR A 171 -5.37 3.26 4.07
N SER A 172 -5.19 3.22 2.76
CA SER A 172 -5.18 4.39 1.89
C SER A 172 -6.06 4.12 0.67
N PHE A 173 -6.56 5.18 0.09
CA PHE A 173 -7.18 5.14 -1.22
C PHE A 173 -6.09 5.35 -2.27
N PHE A 174 -5.93 4.38 -3.15
CA PHE A 174 -4.91 4.37 -4.19
C PHE A 174 -5.55 4.54 -5.55
N VAL A 175 -5.05 5.45 -6.36
CA VAL A 175 -5.46 5.64 -7.75
C VAL A 175 -4.31 5.23 -8.67
N TRP A 176 -4.58 4.22 -9.49
CA TRP A 176 -3.66 3.67 -10.48
C TRP A 176 -4.20 3.85 -11.88
N THR A 177 -3.33 4.15 -12.86
CA THR A 177 -3.75 4.31 -14.25
C THR A 177 -2.69 3.85 -15.24
N THR A 178 -3.13 3.51 -16.46
CA THR A 178 -2.29 3.29 -17.64
C THR A 178 -2.33 4.49 -18.59
N ARG A 179 -3.18 5.47 -18.35
CA ARG A 179 -3.43 6.61 -19.23
C ARG A 179 -2.22 7.53 -19.35
N GLY A 180 -1.68 7.67 -20.56
CA GLY A 180 -0.45 8.44 -20.83
C GLY A 180 -0.57 9.94 -20.55
N ASP A 181 -1.78 10.48 -20.60
CA ASP A 181 -2.09 11.89 -20.31
C ASP A 181 -2.07 12.24 -18.80
N ILE A 182 -2.11 11.21 -17.94
CA ILE A 182 -2.14 11.36 -16.46
C ILE A 182 -0.86 10.82 -15.81
N LEU A 183 -0.09 10.00 -16.53
CA LEU A 183 1.03 9.24 -15.96
C LEU A 183 2.15 10.16 -15.40
N PRO A 184 2.65 9.88 -14.19
CA PRO A 184 3.90 10.46 -13.74
C PRO A 184 5.07 9.90 -14.56
N ASP A 185 6.08 10.74 -14.81
CA ASP A 185 7.21 10.46 -15.73
C ASP A 185 8.01 9.19 -15.39
N THR A 186 7.99 8.75 -14.14
CA THR A 186 8.87 7.68 -13.66
C THR A 186 8.14 6.55 -12.96
N ASP A 187 8.32 5.31 -13.43
CA ASP A 187 7.92 4.11 -12.70
C ASP A 187 8.96 3.72 -11.64
N LEU A 188 8.72 4.10 -10.41
CA LEU A 188 9.62 3.76 -9.30
C LEU A 188 9.70 2.25 -9.03
N ARG A 189 8.73 1.45 -9.49
CA ARG A 189 8.72 -0.03 -9.31
C ARG A 189 9.75 -0.73 -10.18
N ALA A 190 10.01 -0.20 -11.35
CA ALA A 190 10.99 -0.73 -12.30
C ALA A 190 12.44 -0.50 -11.82
N ARG A 191 12.65 0.49 -10.94
CA ARG A 191 13.99 0.89 -10.50
C ARG A 191 14.49 -0.09 -9.43
N LYS A 192 15.52 -0.85 -9.79
CA LYS A 192 16.31 -1.63 -8.83
C LYS A 192 17.47 -0.77 -8.35
N TYR A 193 17.57 -0.65 -7.04
CA TYR A 193 18.70 0.03 -6.40
C TYR A 193 19.73 -1.01 -6.00
N SER A 194 20.94 -0.89 -6.54
CA SER A 194 22.06 -1.73 -6.14
C SER A 194 22.44 -1.46 -4.68
N VAL A 195 23.07 -2.42 -4.05
CA VAL A 195 23.71 -2.20 -2.75
C VAL A 195 24.83 -1.19 -2.96
N PRO A 196 24.88 -0.10 -2.19
CA PRO A 196 25.99 0.86 -2.27
C PRO A 196 27.34 0.20 -1.96
N PRO A 197 28.46 0.74 -2.47
CA PRO A 197 29.78 0.13 -2.26
C PRO A 197 30.27 0.21 -0.81
N ASP A 198 29.66 1.06 0.00
CA ASP A 198 30.05 1.30 1.40
C ASP A 198 29.77 0.13 2.33
N TRP A 199 28.87 -0.76 1.94
CA TRP A 199 28.42 -1.87 2.78
C TRP A 199 27.80 -3.02 1.98
N ALA A 200 27.58 -4.15 2.65
CA ALA A 200 26.88 -5.32 2.10
C ALA A 200 25.91 -5.90 3.13
N TYR A 201 24.96 -6.70 2.66
CA TYR A 201 24.10 -7.46 3.58
C TYR A 201 24.90 -8.61 4.21
N ALA A 202 24.92 -8.65 5.54
CA ALA A 202 25.41 -9.78 6.29
C ALA A 202 24.35 -10.86 6.44
N ARG A 203 24.76 -12.09 6.67
CA ARG A 203 23.86 -13.20 6.97
C ARG A 203 23.44 -13.13 8.45
N ARG A 204 22.16 -13.37 8.70
CA ARG A 204 21.63 -13.40 10.06
C ARG A 204 22.35 -14.46 10.90
N GLY A 205 22.90 -14.05 12.04
CA GLY A 205 23.47 -14.98 13.04
C GLY A 205 24.88 -15.48 12.73
N ASP A 206 25.56 -14.99 11.68
CA ASP A 206 26.93 -15.39 11.36
C ASP A 206 28.01 -14.55 12.08
N GLY A 207 27.60 -13.56 12.86
CA GLY A 207 28.53 -12.71 13.62
C GLY A 207 29.31 -11.69 12.79
N THR A 208 29.03 -11.56 11.49
CA THR A 208 29.80 -10.69 10.56
C THR A 208 29.18 -9.29 10.39
N ALA A 209 28.04 -9.01 11.00
CA ALA A 209 27.38 -7.72 10.89
C ALA A 209 28.03 -6.70 11.84
N ASP A 210 28.27 -5.49 11.33
CA ASP A 210 28.74 -4.33 12.08
C ASP A 210 27.57 -3.49 12.61
N LEU A 211 26.47 -3.46 11.84
CA LEU A 211 25.26 -2.69 12.12
C LEU A 211 24.01 -3.52 11.85
N CYS A 212 22.93 -3.13 12.50
CA CYS A 212 21.58 -3.61 12.20
C CYS A 212 20.64 -2.44 11.95
N ILE A 213 19.79 -2.55 10.93
CA ILE A 213 18.75 -1.57 10.62
C ILE A 213 17.39 -2.20 10.87
N ASN A 214 16.64 -1.63 11.81
CA ASN A 214 15.29 -2.15 12.10
C ASN A 214 14.35 -1.93 10.91
N GLY A 215 13.82 -3.02 10.39
CA GLY A 215 12.95 -3.00 9.20
C GLY A 215 11.62 -2.27 9.39
N ASN A 216 11.17 -2.09 10.62
CA ASN A 216 9.90 -1.40 10.89
C ASN A 216 10.08 0.12 11.16
N SER A 217 11.25 0.54 11.59
CA SER A 217 11.49 1.92 12.04
C SER A 217 12.70 2.60 11.39
N GLY A 218 13.52 1.87 10.64
CA GLY A 218 14.78 2.38 10.10
C GLY A 218 15.85 2.71 11.15
N LYS A 219 15.60 2.38 12.45
CA LYS A 219 16.53 2.68 13.53
C LYS A 219 17.82 1.87 13.39
N VAL A 220 18.96 2.54 13.49
CA VAL A 220 20.27 1.90 13.52
C VAL A 220 20.55 1.34 14.92
N ARG A 221 21.12 0.15 14.99
CA ARG A 221 21.44 -0.58 16.22
C ARG A 221 22.75 -1.33 16.10
N LYS A 222 23.40 -1.61 17.22
CA LYS A 222 24.50 -2.56 17.27
C LYS A 222 23.95 -4.00 17.26
N PRO A 223 24.63 -4.98 16.62
CA PRO A 223 24.19 -6.37 16.64
C PRO A 223 23.98 -6.94 18.05
N SER A 224 24.77 -6.50 19.03
CA SER A 224 24.65 -6.87 20.46
C SER A 224 23.36 -6.40 21.14
N GLU A 225 22.69 -5.40 20.58
CA GLU A 225 21.45 -4.82 21.13
C GLU A 225 20.19 -5.51 20.60
N ILE A 226 20.33 -6.48 19.69
CA ILE A 226 19.21 -7.07 18.97
C ILE A 226 18.62 -8.24 19.75
N THR A 227 17.36 -8.10 20.16
CA THR A 227 16.57 -9.16 20.79
C THR A 227 15.71 -9.94 19.79
N ASN A 228 15.17 -9.25 18.76
CA ASN A 228 14.37 -9.86 17.69
C ASN A 228 15.08 -9.76 16.34
N GLN A 229 15.86 -10.78 16.02
CA GLN A 229 16.61 -10.84 14.76
C GLN A 229 15.75 -10.83 13.49
N LYS A 230 14.46 -11.22 13.58
CA LYS A 230 13.55 -11.25 12.42
C LYS A 230 13.16 -9.85 11.96
N ALA A 231 13.28 -8.86 12.84
CA ALA A 231 12.92 -7.47 12.56
C ALA A 231 14.08 -6.61 12.02
N GLU A 232 15.24 -7.22 11.70
CA GLU A 232 16.46 -6.47 11.40
C GLU A 232 17.04 -6.84 10.03
N HIS A 233 17.61 -5.83 9.35
CA HIS A 233 18.57 -6.00 8.26
C HIS A 233 19.97 -5.97 8.87
N PHE A 234 20.77 -6.97 8.57
CA PHE A 234 22.14 -7.10 9.04
C PHE A 234 23.08 -6.53 7.98
N ILE A 235 23.94 -5.59 8.36
CA ILE A 235 24.82 -4.82 7.49
C ILE A 235 26.26 -5.05 7.91
N ARG A 236 27.11 -5.37 6.94
CA ARG A 236 28.57 -5.40 7.07
C ARG A 236 29.15 -4.21 6.31
N CYS A 237 29.87 -3.34 6.99
CA CYS A 237 30.51 -2.17 6.39
C CYS A 237 31.75 -2.60 5.57
N SER A 238 31.99 -1.95 4.45
CA SER A 238 33.16 -2.23 3.59
C SER A 238 34.45 -1.75 4.25
N ASP A 239 34.38 -0.61 4.94
CA ASP A 239 35.38 -0.18 5.90
C ASP A 239 34.92 -0.60 7.30
N GLY A 240 35.54 -1.64 7.85
CA GLY A 240 35.24 -2.20 9.17
C GLY A 240 35.87 -1.42 10.32
N SER A 241 36.51 -0.27 10.08
CA SER A 241 36.98 0.62 11.13
C SER A 241 35.82 1.25 11.91
N GLU A 242 36.05 1.70 13.13
CA GLU A 242 35.03 2.42 13.90
C GLU A 242 34.54 3.66 13.17
N GLU A 243 35.42 4.37 12.46
CA GLU A 243 35.08 5.55 11.65
C GLU A 243 34.20 5.19 10.44
N GLY A 244 34.55 4.12 9.71
CA GLY A 244 33.79 3.62 8.58
C GLY A 244 32.39 3.15 8.98
N ILE A 245 32.28 2.41 10.07
CA ILE A 245 31.00 1.96 10.63
C ILE A 245 30.16 3.17 11.05
N ALA A 246 30.75 4.17 11.74
CA ALA A 246 30.05 5.38 12.13
C ALA A 246 29.58 6.21 10.93
N ALA A 247 30.36 6.27 9.85
CA ALA A 247 29.99 6.95 8.61
C ALA A 247 28.76 6.30 7.96
N VAL A 248 28.75 4.98 7.80
CA VAL A 248 27.58 4.24 7.27
C VAL A 248 26.37 4.42 8.18
N ALA A 249 26.53 4.32 9.50
CA ALA A 249 25.45 4.52 10.47
C ALA A 249 24.81 5.91 10.33
N SER A 250 25.65 6.96 10.15
CA SER A 250 25.19 8.35 10.05
C SER A 250 24.31 8.57 8.80
N VAL A 251 24.59 7.91 7.69
CA VAL A 251 23.76 7.98 6.48
C VAL A 251 22.40 7.33 6.69
N PHE A 252 22.34 6.19 7.37
CA PHE A 252 21.07 5.54 7.71
C PHE A 252 20.24 6.37 8.72
N GLU A 253 20.89 6.95 9.73
CA GLU A 253 20.19 7.84 10.69
C GLU A 253 19.69 9.12 10.00
N LYS A 254 20.45 9.64 9.03
CA LYS A 254 19.98 10.76 8.20
C LYS A 254 18.78 10.37 7.34
N ALA A 255 18.81 9.21 6.69
CA ALA A 255 17.68 8.70 5.93
C ALA A 255 16.41 8.61 6.79
N ARG A 256 16.58 8.19 8.05
CA ARG A 256 15.50 8.12 9.03
C ARG A 256 15.04 9.51 9.47
N GLY A 257 15.96 10.39 9.85
CA GLY A 257 15.68 11.74 10.36
C GLY A 257 15.00 12.64 9.31
N ASP A 258 15.39 12.53 8.07
CA ASP A 258 14.82 13.28 6.94
C ASP A 258 13.49 12.66 6.40
N GLY A 259 13.00 11.56 6.99
CA GLY A 259 11.81 10.87 6.53
C GLY A 259 11.94 10.24 5.13
N ILE A 260 13.17 9.92 4.70
CA ILE A 260 13.43 9.36 3.36
C ILE A 260 12.87 7.94 3.24
N TYR A 261 12.87 7.17 4.34
CA TYR A 261 12.10 5.95 4.39
C TYR A 261 10.62 6.30 4.27
N ARG A 262 9.89 5.63 3.40
CA ARG A 262 8.44 5.74 3.31
C ARG A 262 7.76 5.01 4.49
N ILE A 263 8.24 5.31 5.71
CA ILE A 263 7.65 4.81 6.94
C ILE A 263 6.55 5.78 7.33
N ASP A 264 5.33 5.35 7.18
CA ASP A 264 4.23 6.01 7.86
C ASP A 264 4.27 5.61 9.34
N SER A 265 4.91 6.44 10.16
CA SER A 265 5.06 6.24 11.60
C SER A 265 3.73 6.26 12.37
N SER A 266 2.64 6.65 11.71
CA SER A 266 1.30 6.69 12.31
C SER A 266 0.55 5.36 12.18
N VAL A 267 1.12 4.35 11.51
CA VAL A 267 0.57 3.00 11.43
C VAL A 267 0.95 2.23 12.70
N ASN A 268 0.31 2.56 13.82
CA ASN A 268 0.32 1.71 15.00
C ASN A 268 -0.37 0.38 14.65
N GLY A 269 0.42 -0.68 14.51
CA GLY A 269 -0.04 -2.06 14.30
C GLY A 269 0.13 -2.62 12.89
N GLY A 270 0.40 -1.82 11.87
CA GLY A 270 0.78 -2.33 10.55
C GLY A 270 2.29 -2.54 10.46
N ASN A 271 2.74 -3.76 10.24
CA ASN A 271 4.15 -4.09 10.03
C ASN A 271 4.63 -3.51 8.69
N TYR A 272 4.90 -2.19 8.65
CA TYR A 272 5.61 -1.60 7.53
C TYR A 272 7.05 -2.11 7.60
N TRP A 273 7.41 -2.95 6.67
CA TRP A 273 8.76 -3.49 6.55
C TRP A 273 9.50 -2.76 5.44
N ILE A 274 10.58 -2.07 5.77
CA ILE A 274 11.53 -1.51 4.80
C ILE A 274 12.18 -2.68 4.10
N ASP A 275 11.88 -2.90 2.82
CA ASP A 275 12.53 -3.96 2.06
C ASP A 275 13.95 -3.56 1.64
N ARG A 276 14.72 -4.53 1.12
CA ARG A 276 16.12 -4.28 0.74
C ARG A 276 16.26 -3.22 -0.36
N ASN A 277 15.32 -3.17 -1.31
CA ASN A 277 15.37 -2.19 -2.39
C ASN A 277 15.13 -0.76 -1.86
N GLU A 278 14.20 -0.62 -0.94
CA GLU A 278 13.92 0.65 -0.28
C GLU A 278 15.08 1.09 0.63
N LEU A 279 15.69 0.14 1.34
CA LEU A 279 16.86 0.42 2.16
C LEU A 279 18.04 0.94 1.32
N ASN A 280 18.31 0.29 0.17
CA ASN A 280 19.34 0.72 -0.78
C ASN A 280 19.04 2.12 -1.34
N ARG A 281 17.79 2.37 -1.74
CA ARG A 281 17.34 3.68 -2.25
C ARG A 281 17.53 4.76 -1.19
N ALA A 282 17.02 4.55 -0.01
CA ALA A 282 17.05 5.54 1.07
C ALA A 282 18.47 5.90 1.50
N TYR A 283 19.37 4.90 1.54
CA TYR A 283 20.79 5.14 1.81
C TYR A 283 21.42 6.01 0.72
N GLY A 284 21.24 5.66 -0.55
CA GLY A 284 21.78 6.42 -1.68
C GLY A 284 21.32 7.88 -1.68
N GLU A 285 20.01 8.09 -1.52
CA GLU A 285 19.41 9.42 -1.47
C GLU A 285 19.91 10.26 -0.27
N ALA A 286 20.03 9.65 0.92
CA ALA A 286 20.57 10.33 2.08
C ALA A 286 22.03 10.73 1.89
N LYS A 287 22.84 9.84 1.29
CA LYS A 287 24.25 10.09 0.99
C LYS A 287 24.43 11.25 0.00
N GLU A 288 23.63 11.30 -1.07
CA GLU A 288 23.60 12.41 -2.02
C GLU A 288 23.27 13.74 -1.34
N ARG A 289 22.26 13.78 -0.47
CA ARG A 289 21.90 14.98 0.29
C ARG A 289 23.00 15.42 1.28
N MET A 290 23.78 14.47 1.81
CA MET A 290 24.95 14.81 2.66
C MET A 290 26.09 15.39 1.81
N GLY A 291 26.36 14.83 0.63
CA GLY A 291 27.40 15.31 -0.30
C GLY A 291 27.11 16.68 -0.90
N SER A 292 25.85 16.95 -1.24
CA SER A 292 25.42 18.23 -1.84
C SER A 292 25.54 19.44 -0.89
N ARG A 293 25.65 19.22 0.43
CA ARG A 293 25.87 20.30 1.42
C ARG A 293 27.33 20.71 1.60
N LEU A 294 28.26 19.95 1.02
CA LEU A 294 29.71 20.23 1.08
C LEU A 294 30.21 21.07 -0.12
N THR A 295 29.32 21.37 -1.07
CA THR A 295 29.65 22.11 -2.30
C THR A 295 29.02 23.50 -2.39
N CYS A 296 28.50 24.04 -1.26
CA CYS A 296 28.00 25.42 -1.15
C CYS A 296 28.89 26.28 -0.27
#